data_ec8de3c14ccef62b2d67e24917a97e9e
#
_entry.id   ec8de3c14ccef62b2d67e24917a97e9e
#
_cell.length_a   1.000
_cell.length_b   1.000
_cell.length_c   1.000
_cell.angle_alpha   90.00
_cell.angle_beta   90.00
_cell.angle_gamma   90.00
#
_symmetry.space_group_name_H-M   'P 1'
#
loop_
_entity.id
_entity.type
_entity.pdbx_description
1 polymer ?
#
loop_
_entity_poly.entity_id
_entity_poly.type
_entity_poly.pdbx_seq_one_letter_code
_entity_poly.pdbx_strand_id
1 'polypeptide(L)'
;MSKKVDQADIDKLIELVGGRDNIATVSHCITRLRFVLDNPAKADPKAIEKLKMVKGCFTNAGQFQVVIGTEVGDYYKVLLATTGQA
;
A
#
# COMPACT_ATOMS: atom_id res chain seq x y z
N MET A 1 -11.49 16.43 -1.55
CA MET A 1 -11.28 15.44 -0.48
C MET A 1 -11.92 14.12 -0.88
N SER A 2 -11.15 13.06 -0.81
CA SER A 2 -11.67 11.75 -1.17
C SER A 2 -12.38 11.12 0.01
N LYS A 3 -13.65 10.77 -0.16
CA LYS A 3 -14.41 10.03 0.85
C LYS A 3 -14.24 8.52 0.70
N LYS A 4 -13.56 8.10 -0.38
CA LYS A 4 -13.34 6.68 -0.66
C LYS A 4 -12.19 6.11 0.13
N VAL A 5 -11.25 6.95 0.53
CA VAL A 5 -10.05 6.52 1.24
C VAL A 5 -10.21 6.83 2.71
N ASP A 6 -10.13 5.79 3.52
CA ASP A 6 -10.18 5.91 4.97
C ASP A 6 -8.74 5.98 5.47
N GLN A 7 -8.41 7.05 6.19
CA GLN A 7 -7.05 7.23 6.72
C GLN A 7 -6.64 6.04 7.59
N ALA A 8 -7.58 5.47 8.34
CA ALA A 8 -7.30 4.31 9.19
C ALA A 8 -6.83 3.11 8.36
N ASP A 9 -7.40 2.93 7.16
CA ASP A 9 -6.99 1.84 6.27
C ASP A 9 -5.57 2.07 5.74
N ILE A 10 -5.24 3.32 5.42
CA ILE A 10 -3.90 3.68 4.96
C ILE A 10 -2.88 3.45 6.09
N ASP A 11 -3.20 3.90 7.31
CA ASP A 11 -2.32 3.71 8.46
C ASP A 11 -2.07 2.23 8.71
N LYS A 12 -3.13 1.43 8.61
CA LYS A 12 -3.02 -0.01 8.81
C LYS A 12 -2.18 -0.67 7.72
N LEU A 13 -2.37 -0.25 6.47
CA LEU A 13 -1.58 -0.78 5.36
C LEU A 13 -0.10 -0.49 5.56
N ILE A 14 0.24 0.73 5.97
CA ILE A 14 1.63 1.10 6.24
C ILE A 14 2.22 0.23 7.34
N GLU A 15 1.46 0.03 8.42
CA GLU A 15 1.89 -0.83 9.52
C GLU A 15 2.15 -2.26 9.03
N LEU A 16 1.25 -2.78 8.19
CA LEU A 16 1.31 -4.17 7.75
C LEU A 16 2.40 -4.45 6.72
N VAL A 17 2.89 -3.42 6.03
CA VAL A 17 4.06 -3.59 5.13
C VAL A 17 5.38 -3.43 5.89
N GLY A 18 5.33 -3.23 7.19
CA GLY A 18 6.51 -3.14 8.03
C GLY A 18 6.80 -1.74 8.59
N GLY A 19 5.86 -0.82 8.40
CA GLY A 19 6.02 0.55 8.87
C GLY A 19 6.61 1.46 7.80
N ARG A 20 6.46 2.76 8.02
CA ARG A 20 6.91 3.78 7.08
C ARG A 20 8.39 3.64 6.74
N ASP A 21 9.21 3.31 7.73
CA ASP A 21 10.66 3.21 7.53
C ASP A 21 11.04 2.02 6.65
N ASN A 22 10.13 1.06 6.47
CA ASN A 22 10.37 -0.08 5.61
C ASN A 22 10.00 0.17 4.16
N ILE A 23 9.39 1.30 3.85
CA ILE A 23 8.97 1.65 2.50
C ILE A 23 10.06 2.49 1.84
N ALA A 24 10.82 1.88 0.94
CA ALA A 24 11.84 2.61 0.20
C ALA A 24 11.20 3.52 -0.84
N THR A 25 10.29 2.97 -1.64
CA THR A 25 9.51 3.75 -2.60
C THR A 25 8.11 3.18 -2.71
N VAL A 26 7.18 4.02 -3.16
CA VAL A 26 5.84 3.60 -3.49
C VAL A 26 5.46 4.21 -4.83
N SER A 27 4.80 3.41 -5.66
CA SER A 27 4.27 3.84 -6.94
C SER A 27 2.96 3.10 -7.18
N HIS A 28 2.37 3.27 -8.33
CA HIS A 28 1.16 2.54 -8.68
C HIS A 28 1.04 2.38 -10.19
N CYS A 29 0.25 1.42 -10.59
CA CYS A 29 -0.18 1.29 -11.97
C CYS A 29 -1.70 1.49 -12.01
N ILE A 30 -2.39 0.90 -12.98
CA ILE A 30 -3.82 1.16 -13.21
C ILE A 30 -4.68 0.68 -12.04
N THR A 31 -4.32 -0.44 -11.40
CA THR A 31 -5.14 -1.04 -10.35
C THR A 31 -4.36 -1.45 -9.11
N ARG A 32 -3.03 -1.28 -9.08
CA ARG A 32 -2.21 -1.81 -8.00
C ARG A 32 -1.30 -0.75 -7.43
N LEU A 33 -1.15 -0.79 -6.11
CA LEU A 33 -0.06 -0.08 -5.44
C LEU A 33 1.19 -0.94 -5.52
N ARG A 34 2.34 -0.32 -5.73
CA ARG A 34 3.63 -1.00 -5.83
C ARG A 34 4.56 -0.45 -4.78
N PHE A 35 5.03 -1.32 -3.92
CA PHE A 35 5.97 -0.96 -2.85
C PHE A 35 7.32 -1.60 -3.12
N VAL A 36 8.38 -0.83 -2.93
CA VAL A 36 9.71 -1.39 -2.76
C VAL A 36 10.00 -1.32 -1.27
N LEU A 37 10.15 -2.47 -0.64
CA LEU A 37 10.35 -2.57 0.80
C LEU A 37 11.81 -2.89 1.10
N ASP A 38 12.39 -2.24 2.12
CA ASP A 38 13.75 -2.52 2.55
C ASP A 38 13.87 -3.96 3.03
N ASN A 39 12.88 -4.42 3.79
CA ASN A 39 12.81 -5.81 4.25
C ASN A 39 11.44 -6.37 3.92
N PRO A 40 11.31 -7.11 2.79
CA PRO A 40 10.02 -7.66 2.39
C PRO A 40 9.43 -8.63 3.42
N ALA A 41 10.26 -9.25 4.25
CA ALA A 41 9.78 -10.19 5.26
C ALA A 41 8.93 -9.53 6.34
N LYS A 42 9.01 -8.21 6.49
CA LYS A 42 8.19 -7.49 7.46
C LYS A 42 6.75 -7.31 7.01
N ALA A 43 6.46 -7.50 5.72
CA ALA A 43 5.09 -7.38 5.22
C ALA A 43 4.28 -8.61 5.63
N ASP A 44 3.02 -8.36 5.99
CA ASP A 44 2.07 -9.42 6.36
C ASP A 44 0.97 -9.51 5.31
N PRO A 45 1.16 -10.30 4.24
CA PRO A 45 0.20 -10.36 3.15
C PRO A 45 -1.19 -10.80 3.59
N LYS A 46 -1.28 -11.74 4.52
CA LYS A 46 -2.58 -12.25 4.96
C LYS A 46 -3.39 -11.19 5.67
N ALA A 47 -2.74 -10.40 6.52
CA ALA A 47 -3.42 -9.32 7.22
C ALA A 47 -3.80 -8.20 6.25
N ILE A 48 -2.93 -7.91 5.28
CA ILE A 48 -3.21 -6.90 4.26
C ILE A 48 -4.44 -7.28 3.44
N GLU A 49 -4.57 -8.54 3.08
CA GLU A 49 -5.72 -9.02 2.32
C GLU A 49 -7.05 -8.87 3.05
N LYS A 50 -7.01 -8.73 4.36
CA LYS A 50 -8.23 -8.52 5.16
C LYS A 50 -8.71 -7.08 5.15
N LEU A 51 -7.90 -6.16 4.65
CA LEU A 51 -8.34 -4.76 4.53
C LEU A 51 -9.42 -4.67 3.46
N LYS A 52 -10.45 -3.89 3.74
CA LYS A 52 -11.65 -3.85 2.88
C LYS A 52 -11.38 -3.40 1.46
N MET A 53 -10.37 -2.54 1.26
CA MET A 53 -10.05 -2.01 -0.05
C MET A 53 -9.09 -2.91 -0.84
N VAL A 54 -8.53 -3.93 -0.21
CA VAL A 54 -7.52 -4.79 -0.85
C VAL A 54 -8.21 -6.00 -1.46
N LYS A 55 -7.95 -6.22 -2.74
CA LYS A 55 -8.47 -7.37 -3.48
C LYS A 55 -7.49 -8.52 -3.53
N GLY A 56 -6.23 -8.25 -3.22
CA GLY A 56 -5.18 -9.27 -3.18
C GLY A 56 -3.84 -8.59 -3.09
N CYS A 57 -2.80 -9.37 -2.80
CA CYS A 57 -1.44 -8.84 -2.79
C CYS A 57 -0.47 -9.96 -3.13
N PHE A 58 0.69 -9.58 -3.67
CA PHE A 58 1.71 -10.54 -4.07
C PHE A 58 3.04 -9.84 -4.29
N THR A 59 4.11 -10.63 -4.30
CA THR A 59 5.46 -10.13 -4.60
C THR A 59 5.79 -10.49 -6.05
N ASN A 60 6.30 -9.52 -6.79
CA ASN A 60 6.68 -9.71 -8.17
C ASN A 60 7.88 -8.84 -8.49
N ALA A 61 8.96 -9.46 -8.99
CA ALA A 61 10.17 -8.75 -9.44
C ALA A 61 10.73 -7.79 -8.37
N GLY A 62 10.70 -8.21 -7.12
CA GLY A 62 11.24 -7.41 -6.02
C GLY A 62 10.30 -6.33 -5.52
N GLN A 63 9.09 -6.26 -6.06
CA GLN A 63 8.07 -5.32 -5.61
C GLN A 63 6.95 -6.06 -4.89
N PHE A 64 6.47 -5.44 -3.81
CA PHE A 64 5.27 -5.92 -3.14
C PHE A 64 4.08 -5.17 -3.71
N GLN A 65 3.17 -5.86 -4.35
CA GLN A 65 2.03 -5.26 -5.05
C GLN A 65 0.74 -5.55 -4.33
N VAL A 66 -0.08 -4.51 -4.19
CA VAL A 66 -1.38 -4.59 -3.50
C VAL A 66 -2.47 -4.16 -4.50
N VAL A 67 -3.35 -5.09 -4.81
CA VAL A 67 -4.42 -4.84 -5.79
C VAL A 67 -5.55 -4.07 -5.10
N ILE A 68 -5.81 -2.87 -5.56
CA ILE A 68 -6.85 -1.99 -5.03
C ILE A 68 -8.02 -1.90 -6.02
N GLY A 69 -7.73 -1.69 -7.30
CA GLY A 69 -8.73 -1.45 -8.33
C GLY A 69 -8.57 -0.06 -8.92
N THR A 70 -9.61 0.39 -9.62
CA THR A 70 -9.56 1.66 -10.35
C THR A 70 -9.39 2.89 -9.47
N GLU A 71 -9.60 2.75 -8.17
CA GLU A 71 -9.45 3.84 -7.20
C GLU A 71 -8.03 3.97 -6.67
N VAL A 72 -7.10 3.21 -7.22
CA VAL A 72 -5.72 3.14 -6.72
C VAL A 72 -5.07 4.52 -6.62
N GLY A 73 -5.38 5.44 -7.54
CA GLY A 73 -4.82 6.78 -7.52
C GLY A 73 -5.16 7.57 -6.27
N ASP A 74 -6.38 7.39 -5.75
CA ASP A 74 -6.80 8.06 -4.52
C ASP A 74 -6.03 7.52 -3.33
N TYR A 75 -5.86 6.22 -3.25
CA TYR A 75 -5.08 5.58 -2.18
C TYR A 75 -3.61 5.98 -2.26
N TYR A 76 -3.08 6.07 -3.48
CA TYR A 76 -1.71 6.48 -3.68
C TYR A 76 -1.45 7.88 -3.15
N LYS A 77 -2.34 8.84 -3.42
CA LYS A 77 -2.19 10.21 -2.95
C LYS A 77 -2.15 10.30 -1.43
N VAL A 78 -3.07 9.61 -0.77
CA VAL A 78 -3.13 9.61 0.70
C VAL A 78 -1.89 8.92 1.26
N LEU A 79 -1.46 7.84 0.61
CA LEU A 79 -0.28 7.09 1.03
C LEU A 79 0.98 7.97 0.95
N LEU A 80 1.16 8.71 -0.14
CA LEU A 80 2.31 9.61 -0.28
C LEU A 80 2.30 10.70 0.80
N ALA A 81 1.14 11.28 1.05
CA ALA A 81 1.01 12.32 2.07
C ALA A 81 1.34 11.78 3.45
N THR A 82 0.87 10.56 3.76
CA THR A 82 1.06 9.95 5.06
C THR A 82 2.51 9.53 5.28
N THR A 83 3.16 9.03 4.24
CA THR A 83 4.56 8.56 4.35
C THR A 83 5.58 9.67 4.16
N GLY A 84 5.14 10.83 3.71
CA GLY A 84 6.06 11.95 3.48
C GLY A 84 6.88 11.81 2.21
N GLN A 85 6.47 10.97 1.28
CA GLN A 85 7.18 10.75 0.02
C GLN A 85 6.64 11.62 -1.13
N ALA A 86 5.68 12.44 -0.84
CA ALA A 86 5.10 13.34 -1.84
C ALA A 86 6.07 14.47 -2.20
#